data_8d95487c03d2eb971d9bf993b1d9cf2b
#
_entry.id   8d95487c03d2eb971d9bf993b1d9cf2b
#
_cell.length_a   1.000
_cell.length_b   1.000
_cell.length_c   1.000
_cell.angle_alpha   90.00
_cell.angle_beta   90.00
_cell.angle_gamma   90.00
#
_symmetry.space_group_name_H-M   'P 1'
#
loop_
_entity.id
_entity.type
_entity.pdbx_description
1 polymer ?
#
loop_
_entity_poly.entity_id
_entity_poly.type
_entity_poly.pdbx_seq_one_letter_code
_entity_poly.pdbx_strand_id
1 'polypeptide(L)'
;MGKEAIVIRVEISTMLEQNGKISRRKMDRLAMVITNLHNSGKQVLVVSSGAIVLGAEKLKMQNLPDTQLDMQATAAVGQAELIRWYQRSFDEYNQIIAQVLLTSDIIDYPQRVDNTRNTFNTLLEMSIIPIINENDPVSTADIEFDDNYPLALMVAKIAQADFIVIKMEMNGKYLIVPGSKVPAMVVDGETELQEKLESICQVMFPDEATCEVCFPPSIGDIVF
;
A
#
# COMPACT_ATOMS: atom_id res chain seq x y z
N MET A 1 17.88 16.49 6.81
CA MET A 1 16.49 16.53 6.36
C MET A 1 15.98 15.12 6.36
N GLY A 2 14.87 14.83 7.04
CA GLY A 2 14.25 13.50 7.01
C GLY A 2 13.72 13.24 5.61
N LYS A 3 13.88 12.01 5.11
CA LYS A 3 13.24 11.62 3.85
C LYS A 3 11.72 11.55 4.08
N GLU A 4 10.96 12.04 3.11
CA GLU A 4 9.50 12.00 3.14
C GLU A 4 8.99 10.56 3.03
N ALA A 5 8.13 10.16 3.97
CA ALA A 5 7.58 8.82 4.04
C ALA A 5 6.13 8.79 3.53
N ILE A 6 5.85 7.89 2.59
CA ILE A 6 4.56 7.76 1.92
C ILE A 6 4.06 6.33 2.09
N VAL A 7 2.84 6.18 2.58
CA VAL A 7 2.11 4.90 2.58
C VAL A 7 1.13 4.88 1.41
N ILE A 8 1.22 3.86 0.58
CA ILE A 8 0.32 3.65 -0.56
C ILE A 8 -0.52 2.42 -0.29
N ARG A 9 -1.85 2.58 -0.17
CA ARG A 9 -2.79 1.46 -0.09
C ARG A 9 -3.17 0.99 -1.48
N VAL A 10 -2.96 -0.28 -1.74
CA VAL A 10 -3.27 -0.94 -3.02
C VAL A 10 -4.33 -2.01 -2.79
N GLU A 11 -5.48 -1.83 -3.41
CA GLU A 11 -6.54 -2.84 -3.46
C GLU A 11 -6.30 -3.76 -4.66
N ILE A 12 -6.21 -5.07 -4.40
CA ILE A 12 -5.96 -6.03 -5.48
C ILE A 12 -7.08 -6.07 -6.52
N SER A 13 -8.32 -5.77 -6.12
CA SER A 13 -9.46 -5.63 -7.03
C SER A 13 -9.17 -4.66 -8.17
N THR A 14 -8.44 -3.58 -7.90
CA THR A 14 -8.03 -2.61 -8.92
C THR A 14 -6.99 -3.18 -9.88
N MET A 15 -6.27 -4.21 -9.47
CA MET A 15 -5.23 -4.88 -10.28
C MET A 15 -5.80 -6.04 -11.10
N LEU A 16 -7.08 -6.37 -10.96
CA LEU A 16 -7.71 -7.45 -11.71
C LEU A 16 -8.16 -6.98 -13.10
N GLU A 17 -8.19 -7.93 -14.03
CA GLU A 17 -8.88 -7.82 -15.30
C GLU A 17 -10.37 -8.24 -15.13
N GLN A 18 -11.20 -8.02 -16.15
CA GLN A 18 -12.63 -8.41 -16.13
C GLN A 18 -12.87 -9.91 -15.90
N ASN A 19 -11.87 -10.74 -16.18
CA ASN A 19 -11.93 -12.19 -15.97
C ASN A 19 -11.46 -12.62 -14.56
N GLY A 20 -11.25 -11.69 -13.65
CA GLY A 20 -10.81 -11.93 -12.28
C GLY A 20 -9.32 -12.26 -12.11
N LYS A 21 -8.52 -12.24 -13.18
CA LYS A 21 -7.09 -12.49 -13.11
C LYS A 21 -6.31 -11.20 -12.92
N ILE A 22 -5.15 -11.29 -12.27
CA ILE A 22 -4.25 -10.14 -12.13
C ILE A 22 -3.79 -9.65 -13.51
N SER A 23 -3.94 -8.35 -13.72
CA SER A 23 -3.40 -7.65 -14.87
C SER A 23 -1.91 -7.43 -14.71
N ARG A 24 -1.09 -8.14 -15.50
CA ARG A 24 0.35 -7.92 -15.52
C ARG A 24 0.68 -6.45 -15.80
N ARG A 25 0.00 -5.85 -16.79
CA ARG A 25 0.24 -4.45 -17.18
C ARG A 25 -0.01 -3.47 -16.02
N LYS A 26 -1.07 -3.69 -15.22
CA LYS A 26 -1.37 -2.83 -14.07
C LYS A 26 -0.34 -3.01 -12.96
N MET A 27 0.07 -4.26 -12.68
CA MET A 27 1.12 -4.54 -11.70
C MET A 27 2.47 -3.97 -12.11
N ASP A 28 2.87 -4.09 -13.39
CA ASP A 28 4.11 -3.51 -13.89
C ASP A 28 4.08 -1.97 -13.80
N ARG A 29 2.93 -1.35 -14.12
CA ARG A 29 2.75 0.10 -13.99
C ARG A 29 2.86 0.56 -12.53
N LEU A 30 2.21 -0.15 -11.60
CA LEU A 30 2.34 0.10 -10.16
C LEU A 30 3.80 0.04 -9.70
N ALA A 31 4.50 -1.03 -10.06
CA ALA A 31 5.91 -1.21 -9.70
C ALA A 31 6.79 -0.08 -10.27
N MET A 32 6.57 0.30 -11.54
CA MET A 32 7.27 1.42 -12.18
C MET A 32 7.10 2.73 -11.39
N VAL A 33 5.88 3.07 -11.04
CA VAL A 33 5.60 4.34 -10.37
C VAL A 33 6.15 4.35 -8.95
N ILE A 34 5.97 3.27 -8.20
CA ILE A 34 6.51 3.15 -6.84
C ILE A 34 8.05 3.22 -6.88
N THR A 35 8.69 2.56 -7.85
CA THR A 35 10.15 2.62 -8.02
C THR A 35 10.62 4.03 -8.37
N ASN A 36 9.87 4.76 -9.21
CA ASN A 36 10.19 6.15 -9.53
C ASN A 36 10.11 7.07 -8.30
N LEU A 37 9.07 6.92 -7.46
CA LEU A 37 8.96 7.61 -6.19
C LEU A 37 10.15 7.31 -5.28
N HIS A 38 10.49 6.03 -5.15
CA HIS A 38 11.64 5.61 -4.35
C HIS A 38 12.95 6.20 -4.89
N ASN A 39 13.18 6.18 -6.19
CA ASN A 39 14.38 6.73 -6.84
C ASN A 39 14.44 8.26 -6.75
N SER A 40 13.31 8.95 -6.58
CA SER A 40 13.26 10.39 -6.29
C SER A 40 13.60 10.75 -4.84
N GLY A 41 13.96 9.75 -4.02
CA GLY A 41 14.39 9.92 -2.63
C GLY A 41 13.28 9.78 -1.59
N LYS A 42 12.07 9.39 -2.00
CA LYS A 42 10.94 9.14 -1.07
C LYS A 42 11.09 7.78 -0.39
N GLN A 43 10.59 7.69 0.84
CA GLN A 43 10.45 6.42 1.56
C GLN A 43 9.04 5.88 1.32
N VAL A 44 8.92 4.80 0.56
CA VAL A 44 7.60 4.26 0.16
C VAL A 44 7.33 2.95 0.89
N LEU A 45 6.15 2.87 1.52
CA LEU A 45 5.60 1.65 2.10
C LEU A 45 4.30 1.31 1.35
N VAL A 46 4.12 0.06 0.98
CA VAL A 46 2.92 -0.40 0.26
C VAL A 46 2.08 -1.25 1.20
N VAL A 47 0.82 -0.88 1.40
CA VAL A 47 -0.16 -1.72 2.10
C VAL A 47 -1.06 -2.35 1.04
N SER A 48 -1.00 -3.66 0.95
CA SER A 48 -1.72 -4.43 -0.07
C SER A 48 -2.87 -5.23 0.56
N SER A 49 -3.83 -5.59 -0.25
CA SER A 49 -4.90 -6.55 0.07
C SER A 49 -4.94 -7.69 -0.95
N GLY A 50 -5.92 -8.59 -0.83
CA GLY A 50 -6.28 -9.55 -1.86
C GLY A 50 -5.68 -10.94 -1.73
N ALA A 51 -5.11 -11.30 -0.57
CA ALA A 51 -4.60 -12.65 -0.35
C ALA A 51 -5.70 -13.71 -0.54
N ILE A 52 -6.92 -13.47 -0.02
CA ILE A 52 -8.04 -14.41 -0.17
C ILE A 52 -8.44 -14.56 -1.64
N VAL A 53 -8.55 -13.46 -2.37
CA VAL A 53 -8.96 -13.47 -3.79
C VAL A 53 -7.96 -14.29 -4.63
N LEU A 54 -6.68 -14.05 -4.44
CA LEU A 54 -5.63 -14.79 -5.15
C LEU A 54 -5.52 -16.24 -4.72
N GLY A 55 -5.77 -16.52 -3.44
CA GLY A 55 -5.84 -17.89 -2.93
C GLY A 55 -7.00 -18.67 -3.56
N ALA A 56 -8.18 -18.07 -3.63
CA ALA A 56 -9.35 -18.66 -4.25
C ALA A 56 -9.12 -18.93 -5.75
N GLU A 57 -8.51 -17.99 -6.48
CA GLU A 57 -8.11 -18.19 -7.88
C GLU A 57 -7.12 -19.35 -8.01
N LYS A 58 -6.10 -19.40 -7.16
CA LYS A 58 -5.08 -20.45 -7.18
C LYS A 58 -5.65 -21.82 -6.89
N LEU A 59 -6.58 -21.90 -5.95
CA LEU A 59 -7.29 -23.13 -5.57
C LEU A 59 -8.41 -23.48 -6.54
N LYS A 60 -8.69 -22.63 -7.54
CA LYS A 60 -9.78 -22.78 -8.52
C LYS A 60 -11.15 -22.92 -7.83
N MET A 61 -11.35 -22.15 -6.76
CA MET A 61 -12.63 -22.13 -6.07
C MET A 61 -13.70 -21.48 -6.97
N GLN A 62 -14.92 -21.98 -6.92
CA GLN A 62 -16.05 -21.42 -7.69
C GLN A 62 -16.57 -20.12 -7.06
N ASN A 63 -16.51 -20.04 -5.73
CA ASN A 63 -16.90 -18.87 -4.95
C ASN A 63 -15.80 -18.55 -3.95
N LEU A 64 -15.79 -17.32 -3.47
CA LEU A 64 -14.93 -16.95 -2.34
C LEU A 64 -15.36 -17.71 -1.08
N PRO A 65 -14.43 -18.02 -0.17
CA PRO A 65 -14.75 -18.69 1.09
C PRO A 65 -15.67 -17.83 1.94
N ASP A 66 -16.56 -18.43 2.68
CA ASP A 66 -17.56 -17.77 3.54
C ASP A 66 -17.35 -18.06 5.03
N THR A 67 -16.49 -19.04 5.38
CA THR A 67 -16.13 -19.30 6.76
C THR A 67 -14.77 -18.68 7.10
N GLN A 68 -14.59 -18.24 8.33
CA GLN A 68 -13.31 -17.67 8.78
C GLN A 68 -12.13 -18.66 8.61
N LEU A 69 -12.34 -19.94 8.89
CA LEU A 69 -11.32 -20.96 8.73
C LEU A 69 -10.88 -21.13 7.26
N ASP A 70 -11.87 -21.15 6.35
CA ASP A 70 -11.56 -21.26 4.93
C ASP A 70 -10.91 -19.98 4.40
N MET A 71 -11.32 -18.80 4.90
CA MET A 71 -10.69 -17.52 4.58
C MET A 71 -9.22 -17.51 5.01
N GLN A 72 -8.92 -17.90 6.25
CA GLN A 72 -7.55 -17.98 6.77
C GLN A 72 -6.68 -18.93 5.94
N ALA A 73 -7.19 -20.13 5.65
CA ALA A 73 -6.47 -21.12 4.85
C ALA A 73 -6.26 -20.61 3.40
N THR A 74 -7.27 -20.01 2.82
CA THR A 74 -7.22 -19.44 1.45
C THR A 74 -6.24 -18.26 1.40
N ALA A 75 -6.27 -17.38 2.40
CA ALA A 75 -5.33 -16.27 2.53
C ALA A 75 -3.87 -16.76 2.62
N ALA A 76 -3.60 -17.83 3.36
CA ALA A 76 -2.25 -18.41 3.45
C ALA A 76 -1.71 -18.85 2.07
N VAL A 77 -2.56 -19.45 1.22
CA VAL A 77 -2.19 -19.81 -0.15
C VAL A 77 -2.00 -18.56 -1.02
N GLY A 78 -2.93 -17.62 -0.91
CA GLY A 78 -2.94 -16.42 -1.74
C GLY A 78 -1.85 -15.42 -1.38
N GLN A 79 -1.43 -15.35 -0.12
CA GLN A 79 -0.34 -14.49 0.30
C GLN A 79 0.98 -14.84 -0.41
N ALA A 80 1.24 -16.12 -0.65
CA ALA A 80 2.41 -16.57 -1.42
C ALA A 80 2.30 -16.14 -2.90
N GLU A 81 1.10 -16.18 -3.48
CA GLU A 81 0.88 -15.69 -4.85
C GLU A 81 1.00 -14.17 -4.93
N LEU A 82 0.44 -13.45 -3.96
CA LEU A 82 0.46 -11.99 -3.91
C LEU A 82 1.90 -11.46 -3.89
N ILE A 83 2.73 -11.94 -2.96
CA ILE A 83 4.12 -11.49 -2.87
C ILE A 83 4.92 -11.86 -4.12
N ARG A 84 4.63 -13.00 -4.75
CA ARG A 84 5.27 -13.40 -6.00
C ARG A 84 4.93 -12.46 -7.16
N TRP A 85 3.70 -11.95 -7.24
CA TRP A 85 3.31 -10.95 -8.23
C TRP A 85 4.06 -9.63 -8.01
N TYR A 86 4.11 -9.15 -6.78
CA TYR A 86 4.90 -7.96 -6.44
C TYR A 86 6.37 -8.17 -6.80
N GLN A 87 6.99 -9.24 -6.33
CA GLN A 87 8.40 -9.50 -6.61
C GLN A 87 8.71 -9.50 -8.10
N ARG A 88 7.91 -10.22 -8.89
CA ARG A 88 8.10 -10.29 -10.33
C ARG A 88 8.02 -8.92 -11.02
N SER A 89 7.10 -8.07 -10.59
CA SER A 89 6.93 -6.74 -11.19
C SER A 89 8.04 -5.78 -10.76
N PHE A 90 8.50 -5.84 -9.51
CA PHE A 90 9.60 -4.99 -9.03
C PHE A 90 10.98 -5.46 -9.51
N ASP A 91 11.18 -6.75 -9.76
CA ASP A 91 12.43 -7.29 -10.33
C ASP A 91 12.75 -6.68 -11.70
N GLU A 92 11.73 -6.33 -12.52
CA GLU A 92 11.91 -5.65 -13.81
C GLU A 92 12.60 -4.27 -13.67
N TYR A 93 12.54 -3.67 -12.48
CA TYR A 93 13.16 -2.38 -12.15
C TYR A 93 14.37 -2.51 -11.22
N ASN A 94 14.87 -3.73 -10.98
CA ASN A 94 15.92 -4.02 -10.00
C ASN A 94 15.62 -3.49 -8.59
N GLN A 95 14.34 -3.40 -8.22
CA GLN A 95 13.90 -2.92 -6.92
C GLN A 95 13.64 -4.09 -5.98
N ILE A 96 14.33 -4.09 -4.84
CA ILE A 96 14.13 -5.10 -3.80
C ILE A 96 12.88 -4.73 -2.99
N ILE A 97 12.04 -5.72 -2.73
CA ILE A 97 10.89 -5.62 -1.84
C ILE A 97 11.05 -6.55 -0.64
N ALA A 98 10.34 -6.25 0.44
CA ALA A 98 10.27 -7.13 1.61
C ALA A 98 8.80 -7.33 2.03
N GLN A 99 8.42 -8.57 2.30
CA GLN A 99 7.11 -8.87 2.87
C GLN A 99 7.11 -8.58 4.37
N VAL A 100 6.10 -7.85 4.86
CA VAL A 100 5.82 -7.65 6.28
C VAL A 100 4.35 -7.98 6.54
N LEU A 101 4.09 -8.93 7.43
CA LEU A 101 2.74 -9.32 7.82
C LEU A 101 2.48 -8.84 9.25
N LEU A 102 1.38 -8.12 9.42
CA LEU A 102 0.96 -7.54 10.69
C LEU A 102 -0.44 -8.03 11.06
N THR A 103 -0.77 -7.95 12.33
CA THR A 103 -2.13 -8.12 12.83
C THR A 103 -2.58 -6.84 13.52
N SER A 104 -3.87 -6.55 13.51
CA SER A 104 -4.44 -5.32 14.05
C SER A 104 -4.14 -5.11 15.55
N ASP A 105 -3.98 -6.20 16.31
CA ASP A 105 -3.66 -6.18 17.74
C ASP A 105 -2.23 -5.69 18.08
N ILE A 106 -1.39 -5.50 17.05
CA ILE A 106 0.00 -5.05 17.27
C ILE A 106 0.07 -3.72 18.02
N ILE A 107 -0.94 -2.84 17.83
CA ILE A 107 -1.01 -1.52 18.46
C ILE A 107 -1.16 -1.58 19.99
N ASP A 108 -1.68 -2.70 20.51
CA ASP A 108 -1.88 -2.90 21.95
C ASP A 108 -0.58 -3.25 22.68
N TYR A 109 0.49 -3.52 21.93
CA TYR A 109 1.78 -3.94 22.47
C TYR A 109 2.89 -2.97 22.05
N PRO A 110 3.28 -2.01 22.92
CA PRO A 110 4.28 -0.99 22.59
C PRO A 110 5.60 -1.55 22.04
N GLN A 111 6.07 -2.67 22.60
CA GLN A 111 7.29 -3.32 22.12
C GLN A 111 7.17 -3.86 20.69
N ARG A 112 6.00 -4.38 20.30
CA ARG A 112 5.75 -4.83 18.91
C ARG A 112 5.69 -3.63 17.96
N VAL A 113 5.08 -2.52 18.38
CA VAL A 113 5.05 -1.27 17.62
C VAL A 113 6.47 -0.77 17.36
N ASP A 114 7.33 -0.74 18.39
CA ASP A 114 8.72 -0.29 18.26
C ASP A 114 9.53 -1.23 17.36
N ASN A 115 9.37 -2.55 17.50
CA ASN A 115 10.04 -3.52 16.65
C ASN A 115 9.62 -3.35 15.18
N THR A 116 8.31 -3.13 14.92
CA THR A 116 7.79 -2.90 13.57
C THR A 116 8.34 -1.61 12.98
N ARG A 117 8.36 -0.52 13.76
CA ARG A 117 8.95 0.76 13.34
C ARG A 117 10.44 0.59 13.00
N ASN A 118 11.19 -0.08 13.85
CA ASN A 118 12.61 -0.34 13.60
C ASN A 118 12.81 -1.17 12.33
N THR A 119 11.95 -2.18 12.08
CA THR A 119 11.99 -2.99 10.86
C THR A 119 11.72 -2.12 9.63
N PHE A 120 10.68 -1.28 9.65
CA PHE A 120 10.39 -0.36 8.55
C PHE A 120 11.56 0.57 8.28
N ASN A 121 12.08 1.23 9.30
CA ASN A 121 13.21 2.15 9.16
C ASN A 121 14.42 1.45 8.55
N THR A 122 14.77 0.27 9.05
CA THR A 122 15.91 -0.51 8.55
C THR A 122 15.72 -0.90 7.09
N LEU A 123 14.54 -1.39 6.70
CA LEU A 123 14.25 -1.73 5.30
C LEU A 123 14.37 -0.51 4.38
N LEU A 124 13.79 0.62 4.79
CA LEU A 124 13.84 1.88 4.04
C LEU A 124 15.27 2.43 3.93
N GLU A 125 16.09 2.33 4.98
CA GLU A 125 17.51 2.69 4.96
C GLU A 125 18.32 1.79 3.99
N MET A 126 17.94 0.51 3.89
CA MET A 126 18.51 -0.44 2.93
C MET A 126 17.98 -0.25 1.50
N SER A 127 17.16 0.77 1.25
CA SER A 127 16.49 1.00 -0.04
C SER A 127 15.59 -0.16 -0.49
N ILE A 128 14.93 -0.81 0.46
CA ILE A 128 13.99 -1.90 0.25
C ILE A 128 12.57 -1.37 0.46
N ILE A 129 11.65 -1.68 -0.43
CA ILE A 129 10.25 -1.28 -0.32
C ILE A 129 9.46 -2.36 0.46
N PRO A 130 8.92 -2.03 1.65
CA PRO A 130 8.07 -2.96 2.39
C PRO A 130 6.71 -3.12 1.68
N ILE A 131 6.31 -4.37 1.45
CA ILE A 131 4.96 -4.75 1.04
C ILE A 131 4.27 -5.33 2.26
N ILE A 132 3.31 -4.61 2.79
CA ILE A 132 2.64 -4.92 4.05
C ILE A 132 1.25 -5.47 3.76
N ASN A 133 0.86 -6.53 4.45
CA ASN A 133 -0.50 -7.07 4.43
C ASN A 133 -0.91 -7.55 5.83
N GLU A 134 -2.21 -7.79 6.01
CA GLU A 134 -2.71 -8.48 7.20
C GLU A 134 -2.16 -9.90 7.24
N ASN A 135 -1.88 -10.37 8.44
CA ASN A 135 -1.53 -11.76 8.71
C ASN A 135 -2.80 -12.57 8.98
N ASP A 136 -3.65 -12.69 7.97
CA ASP A 136 -4.96 -13.36 8.06
C ASP A 136 -4.92 -14.73 8.75
N PRO A 137 -3.92 -15.60 8.50
CA PRO A 137 -3.87 -16.92 9.10
C PRO A 137 -3.83 -16.94 10.63
N VAL A 138 -3.39 -15.86 11.27
CA VAL A 138 -3.27 -15.74 12.73
C VAL A 138 -4.06 -14.56 13.29
N SER A 139 -4.78 -13.81 12.44
CA SER A 139 -5.62 -12.71 12.87
C SER A 139 -6.78 -13.23 13.73
N THR A 140 -7.04 -12.54 14.84
CA THR A 140 -8.18 -12.80 15.72
C THR A 140 -9.38 -11.91 15.40
N ALA A 141 -9.20 -10.90 14.54
CA ALA A 141 -10.26 -10.06 14.06
C ALA A 141 -11.08 -10.79 12.97
N ASP A 142 -12.33 -10.40 12.81
CA ASP A 142 -13.13 -10.85 11.68
C ASP A 142 -12.45 -10.38 10.39
N ILE A 143 -12.29 -11.32 9.46
CA ILE A 143 -11.65 -11.04 8.18
C ILE A 143 -12.68 -10.33 7.29
N GLU A 144 -12.44 -9.06 7.00
CA GLU A 144 -13.18 -8.30 6.01
C GLU A 144 -12.47 -8.41 4.65
N PHE A 145 -13.24 -8.73 3.60
CA PHE A 145 -12.69 -8.82 2.27
C PHE A 145 -12.20 -7.46 1.79
N ASP A 146 -10.92 -7.42 1.41
CA ASP A 146 -10.26 -6.29 0.72
C ASP A 146 -10.20 -4.96 1.49
N ASP A 147 -10.58 -4.94 2.79
CA ASP A 147 -10.51 -3.72 3.61
C ASP A 147 -9.24 -3.64 4.46
N ASN A 148 -8.14 -3.21 3.85
CA ASN A 148 -6.89 -2.87 4.54
C ASN A 148 -6.78 -1.37 4.86
N TYR A 149 -7.91 -0.65 4.95
CA TYR A 149 -7.88 0.76 5.35
C TYR A 149 -7.39 0.95 6.80
N PRO A 150 -7.90 0.19 7.80
CA PRO A 150 -7.38 0.28 9.17
C PRO A 150 -5.90 -0.06 9.25
N LEU A 151 -5.45 -1.09 8.50
CA LEU A 151 -4.05 -1.47 8.42
C LEU A 151 -3.19 -0.33 7.83
N ALA A 152 -3.64 0.34 6.78
CA ALA A 152 -2.91 1.45 6.17
C ALA A 152 -2.75 2.63 7.15
N LEU A 153 -3.79 2.97 7.91
CA LEU A 153 -3.72 3.99 8.96
C LEU A 153 -2.74 3.59 10.08
N MET A 154 -2.77 2.33 10.49
CA MET A 154 -1.87 1.79 11.51
C MET A 154 -0.42 1.86 11.03
N VAL A 155 -0.14 1.40 9.81
CA VAL A 155 1.20 1.44 9.20
C VAL A 155 1.70 2.88 9.11
N ALA A 156 0.87 3.82 8.66
CA ALA A 156 1.25 5.22 8.58
C ALA A 156 1.59 5.82 9.95
N LYS A 157 0.83 5.48 10.98
CA LYS A 157 1.10 5.91 12.35
C LYS A 157 2.41 5.31 12.89
N ILE A 158 2.66 4.02 12.64
CA ILE A 158 3.89 3.34 13.07
C ILE A 158 5.11 3.91 12.33
N ALA A 159 5.01 4.07 11.02
CA ALA A 159 6.07 4.61 10.16
C ALA A 159 6.26 6.13 10.32
N GLN A 160 5.34 6.82 11.01
CA GLN A 160 5.29 8.29 11.06
C GLN A 160 5.26 8.90 9.65
N ALA A 161 4.47 8.30 8.77
CA ALA A 161 4.37 8.71 7.39
C ALA A 161 3.80 10.14 7.24
N ASP A 162 4.33 10.86 6.26
CA ASP A 162 3.88 12.21 5.93
C ASP A 162 2.55 12.18 5.18
N PHE A 163 2.33 11.14 4.37
CA PHE A 163 1.10 10.96 3.60
C PHE A 163 0.62 9.51 3.58
N ILE A 164 -0.70 9.35 3.44
CA ILE A 164 -1.34 8.11 3.01
C ILE A 164 -2.14 8.40 1.75
N VAL A 165 -1.91 7.63 0.71
CA VAL A 165 -2.70 7.68 -0.53
C VAL A 165 -3.64 6.47 -0.56
N ILE A 166 -4.94 6.74 -0.62
CA ILE A 166 -5.99 5.72 -0.60
C ILE A 166 -6.95 6.01 -1.75
N LYS A 167 -7.18 5.04 -2.62
CA LYS A 167 -8.26 5.10 -3.60
C LYS A 167 -9.58 4.80 -2.92
N MET A 168 -10.59 5.63 -3.16
CA MET A 168 -11.97 5.35 -2.74
C MET A 168 -12.69 4.65 -3.91
N GLU A 169 -13.31 3.50 -3.65
CA GLU A 169 -13.97 2.67 -4.68
C GLU A 169 -15.11 3.36 -5.44
N MET A 170 -15.69 4.42 -4.88
CA MET A 170 -16.83 5.11 -5.48
C MET A 170 -16.41 6.36 -6.24
N ASN A 171 -16.58 6.35 -7.56
CA ASN A 171 -16.55 7.52 -8.44
C ASN A 171 -15.18 8.17 -8.72
N GLY A 172 -14.09 7.43 -8.67
CA GLY A 172 -12.76 8.00 -8.98
C GLY A 172 -12.25 9.02 -7.97
N LYS A 173 -12.72 8.94 -6.73
CA LYS A 173 -12.28 9.80 -5.62
C LYS A 173 -11.09 9.19 -4.89
N TYR A 174 -10.24 10.07 -4.37
CA TYR A 174 -9.08 9.70 -3.56
C TYR A 174 -9.16 10.36 -2.20
N LEU A 175 -8.80 9.64 -1.17
CA LEU A 175 -8.59 10.17 0.17
C LEU A 175 -7.11 10.37 0.39
N ILE A 176 -6.71 11.60 0.63
CA ILE A 176 -5.37 11.94 1.09
C ILE A 176 -5.47 12.19 2.59
N VAL A 177 -4.70 11.45 3.35
CA VAL A 177 -4.56 11.69 4.79
C VAL A 177 -3.14 12.19 5.04
N PRO A 178 -2.95 13.51 5.12
CA PRO A 178 -1.64 14.08 5.46
C PRO A 178 -1.31 13.79 6.93
N GLY A 179 -0.04 13.82 7.26
CA GLY A 179 0.42 13.83 8.65
C GLY A 179 -0.16 15.01 9.45
N SER A 180 0.28 15.21 10.66
CA SER A 180 -0.36 16.04 11.71
C SER A 180 -0.65 17.52 11.38
N LYS A 181 -0.19 18.06 10.24
CA LYS A 181 -0.27 19.50 9.96
C LYS A 181 -1.42 19.93 9.05
N VAL A 182 -2.05 19.03 8.35
CA VAL A 182 -3.10 19.31 7.36
C VAL A 182 -4.28 18.38 7.59
N PRO A 183 -5.54 18.85 7.49
CA PRO A 183 -6.71 17.98 7.63
C PRO A 183 -6.81 17.00 6.45
N ALA A 184 -7.36 15.82 6.72
CA ALA A 184 -7.69 14.87 5.68
C ALA A 184 -8.67 15.48 4.67
N MET A 185 -8.49 15.17 3.39
CA MET A 185 -9.33 15.70 2.31
C MET A 185 -9.70 14.60 1.31
N VAL A 186 -10.87 14.75 0.72
CA VAL A 186 -11.34 13.92 -0.39
C VAL A 186 -11.22 14.75 -1.65
N VAL A 187 -10.63 14.18 -2.70
CA VAL A 187 -10.44 14.84 -3.99
C VAL A 187 -11.13 14.05 -5.10
N ASP A 188 -11.61 14.76 -6.12
CA ASP A 188 -12.34 14.18 -7.24
C ASP A 188 -11.42 14.05 -8.46
N GLY A 189 -11.04 12.81 -8.79
CA GLY A 189 -10.22 12.53 -9.95
C GLY A 189 -8.73 12.80 -9.76
N GLU A 190 -7.96 12.44 -10.79
CA GLU A 190 -6.50 12.44 -10.74
C GLU A 190 -5.89 13.85 -10.77
N THR A 191 -6.49 14.74 -11.53
CA THR A 191 -6.00 16.13 -11.67
C THR A 191 -6.10 16.86 -10.34
N GLU A 192 -7.24 16.75 -9.66
CA GLU A 192 -7.43 17.37 -8.34
C GLU A 192 -6.54 16.69 -7.27
N LEU A 193 -6.33 15.37 -7.38
CA LEU A 193 -5.40 14.65 -6.51
C LEU A 193 -3.99 15.24 -6.63
N GLN A 194 -3.50 15.43 -7.86
CA GLN A 194 -2.16 15.96 -8.09
C GLN A 194 -2.02 17.39 -7.57
N GLU A 195 -2.96 18.28 -7.89
CA GLU A 195 -2.96 19.67 -7.43
C GLU A 195 -2.97 19.77 -5.90
N LYS A 196 -3.76 18.92 -5.23
CA LYS A 196 -3.83 18.91 -3.76
C LYS A 196 -2.59 18.36 -3.10
N LEU A 197 -2.00 17.31 -3.66
CA LEU A 197 -0.73 16.78 -3.17
C LEU A 197 0.39 17.80 -3.30
N GLU A 198 0.48 18.51 -4.42
CA GLU A 198 1.43 19.61 -4.62
C GLU A 198 1.22 20.74 -3.58
N SER A 199 -0.03 21.14 -3.36
CA SER A 199 -0.39 22.14 -2.35
C SER A 199 0.00 21.71 -0.93
N ILE A 200 -0.22 20.44 -0.58
CA ILE A 200 0.14 19.89 0.72
C ILE A 200 1.66 19.86 0.88
N CYS A 201 2.39 19.45 -0.14
CA CYS A 201 3.85 19.46 -0.13
C CYS A 201 4.41 20.88 0.12
N GLN A 202 3.88 21.89 -0.54
CA GLN A 202 4.29 23.29 -0.31
C GLN A 202 4.04 23.76 1.12
N VAL A 203 2.93 23.31 1.75
CA VAL A 203 2.62 23.66 3.15
C VAL A 203 3.51 22.92 4.14
N MET A 204 3.81 21.65 3.86
CA MET A 204 4.59 20.80 4.77
C MET A 204 6.11 21.02 4.63
N PHE A 205 6.56 21.35 3.43
CA PHE A 205 7.99 21.50 3.05
C PHE A 205 8.24 22.82 2.32
N PRO A 206 8.07 23.99 2.99
CA PRO A 206 8.12 25.30 2.34
C PRO A 206 9.50 25.68 1.75
N ASP A 207 10.56 25.00 2.18
CA ASP A 207 11.93 25.28 1.73
C ASP A 207 12.36 24.41 0.52
N GLU A 208 11.54 23.47 0.07
CA GLU A 208 11.81 22.68 -1.12
C GLU A 208 11.25 23.40 -2.36
N ALA A 209 12.13 23.98 -3.16
CA ALA A 209 11.82 24.93 -4.22
C ALA A 209 11.01 24.38 -5.40
N THR A 210 10.69 23.09 -5.47
CA THR A 210 9.80 22.51 -6.49
C THR A 210 9.22 21.18 -6.05
N CYS A 211 7.94 21.16 -5.81
CA CYS A 211 7.15 19.92 -5.60
C CYS A 211 7.06 19.03 -6.86
N GLU A 212 7.64 19.45 -8.00
CA GLU A 212 7.75 18.62 -9.22
C GLU A 212 8.52 17.31 -8.99
N VAL A 213 9.36 17.27 -7.95
CA VAL A 213 10.12 16.07 -7.57
C VAL A 213 9.30 15.16 -6.63
N CYS A 214 8.29 15.70 -5.94
CA CYS A 214 7.51 14.95 -4.95
C CYS A 214 6.59 13.93 -5.59
N PHE A 215 6.02 14.25 -6.74
CA PHE A 215 5.06 13.38 -7.44
C PHE A 215 5.31 13.45 -8.94
N PRO A 216 5.95 12.42 -9.51
CA PRO A 216 6.01 12.32 -10.96
C PRO A 216 4.56 12.35 -11.50
N PRO A 217 4.35 12.91 -12.71
CA PRO A 217 3.01 13.07 -13.33
C PRO A 217 2.18 11.79 -13.45
N SER A 218 2.68 10.70 -12.92
CA SER A 218 2.11 9.37 -12.92
C SER A 218 1.56 8.92 -11.55
N ILE A 219 1.42 9.79 -10.53
CA ILE A 219 0.82 9.33 -9.28
C ILE A 219 -0.66 8.98 -9.47
N GLY A 220 -1.37 9.66 -10.35
CA GLY A 220 -2.69 9.26 -10.82
C GLY A 220 -2.70 7.87 -11.47
N ASP A 221 -1.56 7.42 -11.98
CA ASP A 221 -1.36 6.12 -12.59
C ASP A 221 -1.16 4.97 -11.58
N ILE A 222 -0.81 5.29 -10.32
CA ILE A 222 -0.66 4.28 -9.25
C ILE A 222 -2.02 3.72 -8.82
N VAL A 223 -3.03 4.50 -9.03
CA VAL A 223 -4.32 4.31 -8.41
C VAL A 223 -5.31 3.60 -9.33
N PHE A 224 -4.81 2.83 -10.30
CA PHE A 224 -5.63 2.07 -11.27
C PHE A 224 -5.41 0.60 -11.21
#